data_238b2da746f7f24009f7ef9fb3ea13e7
#
_entry.id   238b2da746f7f24009f7ef9fb3ea13e7
#
_cell.length_a   1.000
_cell.length_b   1.000
_cell.length_c   1.000
_cell.angle_alpha   90.00
_cell.angle_beta   90.00
_cell.angle_gamma   90.00
#
_symmetry.space_group_name_H-M   'P 1'
#
loop_
_entity.id
_entity.type
_entity.pdbx_description
1 polymer ?
#
loop_
_entity_poly.entity_id
_entity_poly.type
_entity_poly.pdbx_seq_one_letter_code
_entity_poly.pdbx_strand_id
1 'polypeptide(L)'
;MSEKKNLGHNTKKNFLNKPVEHIDITSFDSRDIISSMQKMSFVSRETGNAASIFNEMLKDKNCTIFLTLAGSTSAAGCMNIYKDMVKYNMVDAIVATGASIVDMDFFEGLGFKHYQGSQFQDDSELRKNYIDRIYDTYIDEDELQMCDKIICEIADKLPPKTYTSREFIYEMG
;
A
#
# COMPACT_ATOMS: atom_id res chain seq x y z
N MET A 1 -34.33 -11.52 15.52
CA MET A 1 -32.87 -11.30 15.52
C MET A 1 -32.20 -11.53 14.15
N SER A 2 -32.88 -12.15 13.16
CA SER A 2 -32.31 -12.44 11.83
C SER A 2 -32.32 -11.26 10.84
N GLU A 3 -33.27 -10.34 10.98
CA GLU A 3 -33.39 -9.21 10.04
C GLU A 3 -32.31 -8.12 10.21
N LYS A 4 -31.80 -7.92 11.45
CA LYS A 4 -30.73 -6.92 11.66
C LYS A 4 -29.37 -7.33 11.08
N LYS A 5 -29.06 -8.61 10.97
CA LYS A 5 -27.81 -9.09 10.33
C LYS A 5 -27.83 -8.93 8.80
N ASN A 6 -29.01 -9.08 8.17
CA ASN A 6 -29.13 -8.93 6.72
C ASN A 6 -29.08 -7.47 6.24
N LEU A 7 -29.60 -6.53 7.02
CA LEU A 7 -29.54 -5.11 6.69
C LEU A 7 -28.08 -4.57 6.76
N GLY A 8 -27.31 -4.96 7.79
CA GLY A 8 -25.91 -4.54 7.93
C GLY A 8 -25.03 -5.07 6.79
N HIS A 9 -25.26 -6.30 6.36
CA HIS A 9 -24.43 -6.93 5.31
C HIS A 9 -24.66 -6.32 3.92
N ASN A 10 -25.88 -5.91 3.59
CA ASN A 10 -26.17 -5.20 2.35
C ASN A 10 -25.60 -3.77 2.32
N THR A 11 -25.58 -3.10 3.46
CA THR A 11 -25.06 -1.73 3.56
C THR A 11 -23.52 -1.74 3.45
N LYS A 12 -22.82 -2.69 4.07
CA LYS A 12 -21.36 -2.86 3.97
C LYS A 12 -20.93 -3.06 2.50
N LYS A 13 -21.62 -3.93 1.76
CA LYS A 13 -21.38 -4.16 0.33
C LYS A 13 -21.54 -2.90 -0.53
N ASN A 14 -22.40 -1.98 -0.13
CA ASN A 14 -22.59 -0.73 -0.88
C ASN A 14 -21.40 0.21 -0.73
N PHE A 15 -20.68 0.15 0.38
CA PHE A 15 -19.45 0.90 0.61
C PHE A 15 -18.23 0.21 -0.04
N LEU A 16 -18.15 -1.12 0.04
CA LEU A 16 -17.01 -1.91 -0.43
C LEU A 16 -17.28 -2.48 -1.84
N ASN A 17 -17.58 -1.62 -2.80
CA ASN A 17 -17.99 -2.04 -4.15
C ASN A 17 -17.04 -1.58 -5.26
N LYS A 18 -16.06 -0.73 -4.95
CA LYS A 18 -15.13 -0.18 -5.91
C LYS A 18 -13.68 -0.34 -5.42
N PRO A 19 -13.05 -1.50 -5.69
CA PRO A 19 -11.67 -1.74 -5.28
C PRO A 19 -10.72 -0.66 -5.82
N VAL A 20 -9.70 -0.33 -5.04
CA VAL A 20 -8.57 0.48 -5.51
C VAL A 20 -7.78 -0.35 -6.52
N GLU A 21 -7.46 0.24 -7.67
CA GLU A 21 -6.61 -0.37 -8.68
C GLU A 21 -5.19 0.15 -8.54
N HIS A 22 -4.22 -0.77 -8.52
CA HIS A 22 -2.82 -0.41 -8.46
C HIS A 22 -2.30 -0.07 -9.86
N ILE A 23 -1.61 1.07 -9.95
CA ILE A 23 -1.03 1.50 -11.21
C ILE A 23 0.05 0.52 -11.70
N ASP A 24 -0.03 0.14 -12.96
CA ASP A 24 1.03 -0.59 -13.65
C ASP A 24 1.84 0.38 -14.51
N ILE A 25 2.97 0.84 -13.96
CA ILE A 25 3.88 1.78 -14.65
C ILE A 25 4.63 1.15 -15.82
N THR A 26 4.55 -0.17 -16.00
CA THR A 26 5.18 -0.86 -17.14
C THR A 26 4.32 -0.85 -18.38
N SER A 27 3.05 -0.50 -18.27
CA SER A 27 2.06 -0.50 -19.35
C SER A 27 2.06 0.77 -20.20
N PHE A 28 2.80 1.81 -19.83
CA PHE A 28 2.87 3.08 -20.57
C PHE A 28 4.24 3.77 -20.40
N ASP A 29 4.54 4.70 -21.28
CA ASP A 29 5.77 5.50 -21.25
C ASP A 29 5.46 6.96 -20.89
N SER A 30 5.96 7.41 -19.75
CA SER A 30 5.79 8.79 -19.26
C SER A 30 7.06 9.65 -19.41
N ARG A 31 8.13 9.14 -20.02
CA ARG A 31 9.44 9.80 -20.07
C ARG A 31 9.37 11.21 -20.67
N ASP A 32 8.64 11.39 -21.75
CA ASP A 32 8.52 12.70 -22.42
C ASP A 32 7.80 13.73 -21.55
N ILE A 33 6.77 13.30 -20.83
CA ILE A 33 6.00 14.14 -19.89
C ILE A 33 6.93 14.58 -18.77
N ILE A 34 7.60 13.65 -18.11
CA ILE A 34 8.48 13.90 -16.96
C ILE A 34 9.68 14.78 -17.39
N SER A 35 10.28 14.52 -18.55
CA SER A 35 11.36 15.36 -19.08
C SER A 35 10.91 16.77 -19.41
N SER A 36 9.68 16.93 -19.87
CA SER A 36 9.10 18.24 -20.14
C SER A 36 8.83 19.04 -18.86
N MET A 37 8.51 18.35 -17.76
CA MET A 37 8.30 18.99 -16.45
C MET A 37 9.53 19.72 -15.92
N GLN A 38 10.74 19.29 -16.28
CA GLN A 38 11.98 20.01 -15.92
C GLN A 38 12.06 21.43 -16.48
N LYS A 39 11.37 21.70 -17.60
CA LYS A 39 11.32 23.00 -18.24
C LYS A 39 10.24 23.92 -17.66
N MET A 40 9.41 23.41 -16.75
CA MET A 40 8.35 24.14 -16.07
C MET A 40 8.90 24.87 -14.83
N SER A 41 8.02 25.27 -13.94
CA SER A 41 8.34 25.92 -12.66
C SER A 41 7.69 25.19 -11.49
N PHE A 42 8.05 25.55 -10.27
CA PHE A 42 7.52 25.00 -9.02
C PHE A 42 7.69 23.48 -8.92
N VAL A 43 6.73 22.81 -8.30
CA VAL A 43 6.76 21.36 -8.03
C VAL A 43 6.93 20.52 -9.30
N SER A 44 6.42 20.97 -10.44
CA SER A 44 6.59 20.27 -11.72
C SER A 44 8.08 20.12 -12.08
N ARG A 45 8.86 21.23 -11.99
CA ARG A 45 10.30 21.18 -12.22
C ARG A 45 11.01 20.28 -11.23
N GLU A 46 10.62 20.36 -9.96
CA GLU A 46 11.21 19.52 -8.91
C GLU A 46 10.94 18.04 -9.15
N THR A 47 9.72 17.68 -9.59
CA THR A 47 9.38 16.31 -9.97
C THR A 47 10.27 15.80 -11.12
N GLY A 48 10.43 16.59 -12.16
CA GLY A 48 11.31 16.22 -13.27
C GLY A 48 12.78 16.11 -12.85
N ASN A 49 13.27 17.00 -11.99
CA ASN A 49 14.62 16.93 -11.44
C ASN A 49 14.80 15.70 -10.54
N ALA A 50 13.84 15.39 -9.68
CA ALA A 50 13.88 14.19 -8.84
C ALA A 50 13.97 12.90 -9.68
N ALA A 51 13.19 12.83 -10.76
CA ALA A 51 13.27 11.70 -11.69
C ALA A 51 14.66 11.57 -12.35
N SER A 52 15.29 12.70 -12.72
CA SER A 52 16.65 12.67 -13.24
C SER A 52 17.67 12.21 -12.21
N ILE A 53 17.58 12.71 -10.98
CA ILE A 53 18.47 12.28 -9.89
C ILE A 53 18.35 10.79 -9.65
N PHE A 54 17.11 10.28 -9.56
CA PHE A 54 16.88 8.85 -9.38
C PHE A 54 17.45 8.02 -10.54
N ASN A 55 17.32 8.50 -11.77
CA ASN A 55 17.89 7.84 -12.93
C ASN A 55 19.45 7.81 -12.89
N GLU A 56 20.09 8.85 -12.37
CA GLU A 56 21.56 8.84 -12.16
C GLU A 56 21.96 7.90 -11.01
N MET A 57 21.18 7.85 -9.92
CA MET A 57 21.41 6.89 -8.84
C MET A 57 21.37 5.45 -9.35
N LEU A 58 20.41 5.12 -10.22
CA LEU A 58 20.28 3.77 -10.82
C LEU A 58 21.45 3.39 -11.73
N LYS A 59 22.17 4.37 -12.31
CA LYS A 59 23.33 4.14 -13.16
C LYS A 59 24.63 4.03 -12.36
N ASP A 60 24.71 4.63 -11.20
CA ASP A 60 25.90 4.63 -10.36
C ASP A 60 26.00 3.34 -9.57
N LYS A 61 26.95 2.49 -9.94
CA LYS A 61 27.19 1.19 -9.27
C LYS A 61 27.68 1.32 -7.81
N ASN A 62 28.10 2.48 -7.38
CA ASN A 62 28.54 2.76 -6.01
C ASN A 62 27.43 3.43 -5.17
N CYS A 63 26.26 3.70 -5.76
CA CYS A 63 25.13 4.28 -5.05
C CYS A 63 24.30 3.17 -4.39
N THR A 64 24.07 3.31 -3.09
CA THR A 64 23.09 2.48 -2.36
C THR A 64 21.78 3.22 -2.26
N ILE A 65 20.70 2.62 -2.73
CA ILE A 65 19.38 3.25 -2.82
C ILE A 65 18.46 2.71 -1.73
N PHE A 66 18.06 3.58 -0.81
CA PHE A 66 17.06 3.30 0.21
C PHE A 66 15.72 3.91 -0.18
N LEU A 67 14.67 3.10 -0.21
CA LEU A 67 13.30 3.56 -0.33
C LEU A 67 12.66 3.61 1.06
N THR A 68 12.24 4.79 1.48
CA THR A 68 11.52 4.96 2.74
C THR A 68 10.04 5.14 2.48
N LEU A 69 9.20 4.32 3.10
CA LEU A 69 7.74 4.33 2.92
C LEU A 69 7.04 4.65 4.23
N ALA A 70 6.23 5.69 4.20
CA ALA A 70 5.35 6.06 5.29
C ALA A 70 4.01 6.53 4.73
N GLY A 71 2.97 6.46 5.56
CA GLY A 71 1.62 6.76 5.12
C GLY A 71 1.00 5.60 4.31
N SER A 72 -0.15 5.83 3.73
CA SER A 72 -0.99 4.78 3.14
C SER A 72 -0.85 4.68 1.62
N THR A 73 0.36 4.88 1.08
CA THR A 73 0.57 4.93 -0.37
C THR A 73 0.35 3.60 -1.07
N SER A 74 0.59 2.47 -0.39
CA SER A 74 0.23 1.14 -0.93
C SER A 74 -1.29 1.02 -1.11
N ALA A 75 -2.08 1.34 -0.08
CA ALA A 75 -3.54 1.37 -0.16
C ALA A 75 -4.07 2.36 -1.21
N ALA A 76 -3.31 3.42 -1.49
CA ALA A 76 -3.66 4.44 -2.49
C ALA A 76 -3.32 4.02 -3.95
N GLY A 77 -2.89 2.79 -4.19
CA GLY A 77 -2.66 2.27 -5.54
C GLY A 77 -1.18 2.22 -5.98
N CYS A 78 -0.21 2.44 -5.08
CA CYS A 78 1.21 2.45 -5.41
C CYS A 78 1.92 1.09 -5.21
N MET A 79 1.25 0.06 -4.70
CA MET A 79 1.88 -1.22 -4.34
C MET A 79 2.63 -1.87 -5.50
N ASN A 80 2.07 -1.87 -6.71
CA ASN A 80 2.74 -2.43 -7.89
C ASN A 80 4.05 -1.69 -8.22
N ILE A 81 4.14 -0.39 -7.93
CA ILE A 81 5.38 0.37 -8.12
C ILE A 81 6.47 -0.19 -7.21
N TYR A 82 6.18 -0.38 -5.92
CA TYR A 82 7.16 -0.90 -4.95
C TYR A 82 7.58 -2.32 -5.26
N LYS A 83 6.62 -3.17 -5.62
CA LYS A 83 6.88 -4.53 -6.10
C LYS A 83 7.83 -4.55 -7.30
N ASP A 84 7.61 -3.68 -8.28
CA ASP A 84 8.43 -3.61 -9.48
C ASP A 84 9.82 -3.02 -9.18
N MET A 85 9.94 -2.05 -8.28
CA MET A 85 11.23 -1.54 -7.82
C MET A 85 12.10 -2.63 -7.19
N VAL A 86 11.49 -3.53 -6.41
CA VAL A 86 12.19 -4.70 -5.85
C VAL A 86 12.52 -5.71 -6.95
N LYS A 87 11.54 -6.05 -7.78
CA LYS A 87 11.69 -7.05 -8.86
C LYS A 87 12.80 -6.70 -9.85
N TYR A 88 12.96 -5.44 -10.15
CA TYR A 88 13.94 -4.95 -11.11
C TYR A 88 15.23 -4.42 -10.46
N ASN A 89 15.44 -4.69 -9.16
CA ASN A 89 16.63 -4.24 -8.41
C ASN A 89 16.87 -2.73 -8.50
N MET A 90 15.79 -1.95 -8.42
CA MET A 90 15.89 -0.49 -8.44
C MET A 90 16.19 0.11 -7.07
N VAL A 91 16.10 -0.69 -6.02
CA VAL A 91 16.38 -0.31 -4.63
C VAL A 91 17.14 -1.42 -3.93
N ASP A 92 18.03 -1.04 -3.01
CA ASP A 92 18.85 -1.99 -2.22
C ASP A 92 18.18 -2.32 -0.89
N ALA A 93 17.42 -1.39 -0.34
CA ALA A 93 16.69 -1.59 0.91
C ALA A 93 15.38 -0.79 0.92
N ILE A 94 14.36 -1.35 1.58
CA ILE A 94 13.11 -0.67 1.89
C ILE A 94 13.01 -0.55 3.41
N VAL A 95 12.71 0.66 3.88
CA VAL A 95 12.38 0.95 5.29
C VAL A 95 10.96 1.48 5.32
N ALA A 96 10.04 0.72 5.87
CA ALA A 96 8.62 1.05 5.88
C ALA A 96 8.03 0.98 7.29
N THR A 97 6.91 1.66 7.50
CA THR A 97 6.14 1.52 8.73
C THR A 97 5.42 0.17 8.79
N GLY A 98 5.12 -0.32 9.99
CA GLY A 98 4.31 -1.52 10.18
C GLY A 98 2.96 -1.41 9.46
N ALA A 99 2.33 -0.26 9.49
CA ALA A 99 1.08 -0.01 8.78
C ALA A 99 1.20 -0.26 7.27
N SER A 100 2.29 0.17 6.62
CA SER A 100 2.49 -0.09 5.19
C SER A 100 2.68 -1.58 4.90
N ILE A 101 3.53 -2.27 5.69
CA ILE A 101 3.87 -3.67 5.44
C ILE A 101 2.72 -4.61 5.85
N VAL A 102 2.09 -4.36 7.00
CA VAL A 102 1.12 -5.27 7.61
C VAL A 102 -0.30 -4.96 7.12
N ASP A 103 -0.75 -3.72 7.37
CA ASP A 103 -2.16 -3.35 7.17
C ASP A 103 -2.49 -3.05 5.69
N MET A 104 -1.48 -3.00 4.82
CA MET A 104 -1.66 -2.72 3.40
C MET A 104 -1.05 -3.79 2.50
N ASP A 105 0.27 -3.97 2.53
CA ASP A 105 0.95 -4.87 1.59
C ASP A 105 0.61 -6.33 1.89
N PHE A 106 0.73 -6.76 3.14
CA PHE A 106 0.38 -8.11 3.55
C PHE A 106 -1.13 -8.37 3.47
N PHE A 107 -1.95 -7.40 3.89
CA PHE A 107 -3.40 -7.42 3.78
C PHE A 107 -3.87 -7.73 2.33
N GLU A 108 -3.35 -6.99 1.34
CA GLU A 108 -3.67 -7.28 -0.06
C GLU A 108 -2.97 -8.54 -0.58
N GLY A 109 -1.81 -8.90 -0.03
CA GLY A 109 -1.14 -10.16 -0.31
C GLY A 109 -1.99 -11.38 0.08
N LEU A 110 -2.80 -11.27 1.13
CA LEU A 110 -3.79 -12.27 1.52
C LEU A 110 -5.03 -12.31 0.60
N GLY A 111 -5.17 -11.35 -0.33
CA GLY A 111 -6.28 -11.27 -1.27
C GLY A 111 -7.40 -10.30 -0.86
N PHE A 112 -7.27 -9.63 0.27
CA PHE A 112 -8.17 -8.58 0.71
C PHE A 112 -8.02 -7.33 -0.16
N LYS A 113 -8.92 -6.35 -0.03
CA LYS A 113 -8.92 -5.18 -0.90
C LYS A 113 -9.14 -3.89 -0.14
N HIS A 114 -8.49 -2.83 -0.62
CA HIS A 114 -8.86 -1.46 -0.31
C HIS A 114 -9.91 -0.97 -1.31
N TYR A 115 -10.77 -0.05 -0.89
CA TYR A 115 -11.88 0.41 -1.72
C TYR A 115 -11.91 1.94 -1.80
N GLN A 116 -12.29 2.45 -2.97
CA GLN A 116 -12.52 3.88 -3.15
C GLN A 116 -13.79 4.29 -2.40
N GLY A 117 -13.66 5.31 -1.59
CA GLY A 117 -14.74 5.84 -0.77
C GLY A 117 -14.87 7.36 -0.88
N SER A 118 -15.39 7.98 0.15
CA SER A 118 -15.54 9.44 0.25
C SER A 118 -14.95 9.95 1.55
N GLN A 119 -14.14 11.01 1.46
CA GLN A 119 -13.62 11.72 2.64
C GLN A 119 -14.72 12.40 3.48
N PHE A 120 -15.89 12.59 2.90
CA PHE A 120 -17.04 13.27 3.53
C PHE A 120 -18.07 12.29 4.13
N GLN A 121 -17.81 10.99 4.07
CA GLN A 121 -18.71 10.00 4.66
C GLN A 121 -18.69 10.13 6.19
N ASP A 122 -19.88 9.94 6.80
CA ASP A 122 -20.00 9.92 8.26
C ASP A 122 -19.30 8.68 8.84
N ASP A 123 -18.25 8.94 9.64
CA ASP A 123 -17.45 7.91 10.31
C ASP A 123 -18.29 7.06 11.28
N SER A 124 -19.36 7.64 11.87
CA SER A 124 -20.28 6.89 12.72
C SER A 124 -21.08 5.85 11.94
N GLU A 125 -21.39 6.12 10.70
CA GLU A 125 -22.05 5.19 9.79
C GLU A 125 -21.09 4.10 9.32
N LEU A 126 -19.86 4.47 8.93
CA LEU A 126 -18.80 3.53 8.55
C LEU A 126 -18.53 2.55 9.71
N ARG A 127 -18.34 3.06 10.93
CA ARG A 127 -18.11 2.24 12.12
C ARG A 127 -19.24 1.25 12.39
N LYS A 128 -20.52 1.64 12.21
CA LYS A 128 -21.65 0.72 12.35
C LYS A 128 -21.63 -0.43 11.35
N ASN A 129 -20.95 -0.23 10.23
CA ASN A 129 -20.78 -1.21 9.16
C ASN A 129 -19.43 -1.93 9.23
N TYR A 130 -18.63 -1.74 10.28
CA TYR A 130 -17.29 -2.32 10.42
C TYR A 130 -16.38 -1.96 9.22
N ILE A 131 -16.31 -0.67 8.93
CA ILE A 131 -15.49 -0.11 7.86
C ILE A 131 -14.56 0.96 8.46
N ASP A 132 -13.27 0.81 8.25
CA ASP A 132 -12.28 1.83 8.52
C ASP A 132 -12.08 2.73 7.31
N ARG A 133 -11.63 3.96 7.57
CA ARG A 133 -11.39 4.94 6.53
C ARG A 133 -10.02 5.61 6.69
N ILE A 134 -9.27 5.58 5.60
CA ILE A 134 -8.05 6.37 5.45
C ILE A 134 -8.33 7.41 4.37
N TYR A 135 -8.68 8.63 4.78
CA TYR A 135 -9.07 9.73 3.90
C TYR A 135 -10.28 9.35 3.02
N ASP A 136 -10.08 8.99 1.76
CA ASP A 136 -11.11 8.53 0.81
C ASP A 136 -11.00 7.05 0.44
N THR A 137 -10.29 6.27 1.24
CA THR A 137 -10.09 4.83 1.06
C THR A 137 -10.74 4.08 2.21
N TYR A 138 -11.53 3.06 1.89
CA TYR A 138 -12.21 2.20 2.85
C TYR A 138 -11.54 0.86 2.98
N ILE A 139 -11.57 0.32 4.20
CA ILE A 139 -11.02 -0.98 4.57
C ILE A 139 -12.10 -1.76 5.31
N ASP A 140 -12.23 -3.04 5.02
CA ASP A 140 -13.07 -3.94 5.79
C ASP A 140 -12.39 -4.28 7.13
N GLU A 141 -12.97 -3.83 8.24
CA GLU A 141 -12.45 -4.07 9.60
C GLU A 141 -12.37 -5.56 9.95
N ASP A 142 -13.33 -6.36 9.50
CA ASP A 142 -13.30 -7.81 9.75
C ASP A 142 -12.13 -8.48 9.03
N GLU A 143 -11.80 -8.02 7.80
CA GLU A 143 -10.66 -8.50 7.03
C GLU A 143 -9.33 -8.02 7.65
N LEU A 144 -9.28 -6.78 8.16
CA LEU A 144 -8.11 -6.25 8.85
C LEU A 144 -7.80 -7.03 10.13
N GLN A 145 -8.82 -7.33 10.94
CA GLN A 145 -8.65 -8.18 12.13
C GLN A 145 -8.24 -9.61 11.78
N MET A 146 -8.66 -10.12 10.61
CA MET A 146 -8.21 -11.43 10.13
C MET A 146 -6.73 -11.38 9.73
N CYS A 147 -6.27 -10.30 9.11
CA CYS A 147 -4.87 -10.07 8.79
C CYS A 147 -4.00 -10.14 10.07
N ASP A 148 -4.39 -9.43 11.13
CA ASP A 148 -3.71 -9.47 12.43
C ASP A 148 -3.60 -10.89 13.00
N LYS A 149 -4.69 -11.65 12.95
CA LYS A 149 -4.70 -13.04 13.42
C LYS A 149 -3.73 -13.91 12.65
N ILE A 150 -3.68 -13.77 11.32
CA ILE A 150 -2.78 -14.54 10.47
C ILE A 150 -1.31 -14.22 10.81
N ILE A 151 -0.97 -12.94 11.05
CA ILE A 151 0.38 -12.56 11.47
C ILE A 151 0.74 -13.17 12.83
N CYS A 152 -0.17 -13.12 13.80
CA CYS A 152 0.03 -13.78 15.09
C CYS A 152 0.26 -15.28 14.92
N GLU A 153 -0.54 -15.96 14.08
CA GLU A 153 -0.36 -17.38 13.80
C GLU A 153 0.97 -17.71 13.12
N ILE A 154 1.47 -16.84 12.25
CA ILE A 154 2.82 -16.98 11.66
C ILE A 154 3.86 -16.88 12.78
N ALA A 155 3.79 -15.83 13.60
CA ALA A 155 4.72 -15.61 14.70
C ALA A 155 4.74 -16.77 15.68
N ASP A 156 3.59 -17.33 16.04
CA ASP A 156 3.46 -18.46 16.97
C ASP A 156 4.05 -19.77 16.44
N LYS A 157 4.10 -19.94 15.12
CA LYS A 157 4.70 -21.11 14.47
C LYS A 157 6.20 -21.02 14.31
N LEU A 158 6.79 -19.85 14.45
CA LEU A 158 8.22 -19.65 14.30
C LEU A 158 9.01 -20.23 15.49
N PRO A 159 10.17 -20.84 15.25
CA PRO A 159 11.04 -21.27 16.33
C PRO A 159 11.42 -20.10 17.27
N PRO A 160 11.47 -20.30 18.60
CA PRO A 160 11.78 -19.24 19.55
C PRO A 160 13.27 -18.82 19.45
N LYS A 161 13.54 -17.76 18.71
CA LYS A 161 14.86 -17.12 18.57
C LYS A 161 14.68 -15.62 18.33
N THR A 162 15.76 -14.87 18.29
CA THR A 162 15.75 -13.49 17.84
C THR A 162 15.63 -13.45 16.31
N TYR A 163 14.69 -12.67 15.81
CA TYR A 163 14.52 -12.40 14.38
C TYR A 163 14.83 -10.93 14.10
N THR A 164 15.46 -10.68 12.97
CA THR A 164 15.47 -9.35 12.38
C THR A 164 14.11 -9.08 11.73
N SER A 165 13.76 -7.80 11.53
CA SER A 165 12.54 -7.44 10.80
C SER A 165 12.50 -8.03 9.38
N ARG A 166 13.64 -8.08 8.70
CA ARG A 166 13.76 -8.70 7.38
C ARG A 166 13.45 -10.20 7.40
N GLU A 167 13.99 -10.94 8.37
CA GLU A 167 13.71 -12.37 8.53
C GLU A 167 12.22 -12.61 8.80
N PHE A 168 11.62 -11.79 9.68
CA PHE A 168 10.19 -11.93 9.97
C PHE A 168 9.31 -11.62 8.74
N ILE A 169 9.61 -10.55 8.00
CA ILE A 169 8.91 -10.22 6.75
C ILE A 169 9.06 -11.34 5.71
N TYR A 170 10.23 -11.97 5.63
CA TYR A 170 10.45 -13.13 4.75
C TYR A 170 9.55 -14.31 5.09
N GLU A 171 9.33 -14.56 6.38
CA GLU A 171 8.43 -15.63 6.83
C GLU A 171 6.94 -15.30 6.64
N MET A 172 6.60 -14.02 6.45
CA MET A 172 5.24 -13.58 6.14
C MET A 172 4.88 -13.81 4.66
N GLY A 173 5.83 -13.81 3.74
CA GLY A 173 5.66 -13.97 2.30
C GLY A 173 5.95 -15.36 1.79
#